data_0fae47e1a5a1f310bb7c517d8c53d332
#
_entry.id   0fae47e1a5a1f310bb7c517d8c53d332
#
_cell.length_a   1.000
_cell.length_b   1.000
_cell.length_c   1.000
_cell.angle_alpha   90.00
_cell.angle_beta   90.00
_cell.angle_gamma   90.00
#
_symmetry.space_group_name_H-M   'P 1'
#
loop_
_entity.id
_entity.type
_entity.pdbx_description
1 polymer ?
#
loop_
_entity_poly.entity_id
_entity_poly.type
_entity_poly.pdbx_seq_one_letter_code
_entity_poly.pdbx_strand_id
1 'polypeptide(L)'
;TSRGLGDVYKRQAPVFSKLFPDIPRDHPVTGSIFMNLSANLLGLDNAATPMGLKAMQQLQELNPNKESASNSMVMFLCINASGLTLIPITIMMYRAQLGAANPSDVFLPIMLATFTSTLVAILAVCVRQKINILQRNLILFFGGLGLFIGGLVWLFNSMEQEQVSLYSTLFANTLLFTIICGFIISGMRKKINVYDAFIEGAKEGFQTAITIIPYLVAILVGIGVFRASGAMDFIIQGVRFGIASIGLNTDFVEALPTMLMKPLSGSGARGMMLDAMNTYGADSFVGRLSSIVQGSCDTTFYVVALYYGSVGIRNTRYTVQCALLADLAGAIAAIAMAYLFF
;
A
#
# COMPACT_ATOMS: atom_id res chain seq x y z
N THR A 1 -1.88 -25.33 -12.90
CA THR A 1 -1.00 -26.06 -13.82
C THR A 1 0.08 -25.11 -14.32
N SER A 2 1.34 -25.53 -14.34
CA SER A 2 2.54 -24.76 -14.66
C SER A 2 2.55 -24.03 -16.02
N ARG A 3 1.66 -24.38 -16.94
CA ARG A 3 1.55 -23.75 -18.26
C ARG A 3 0.92 -22.33 -18.25
N GLY A 4 -0.07 -22.07 -17.40
CA GLY A 4 -0.73 -20.74 -17.35
C GLY A 4 0.14 -19.67 -16.71
N LEU A 5 0.94 -20.02 -15.71
CA LEU A 5 1.94 -19.12 -15.11
C LEU A 5 3.06 -18.79 -16.12
N GLY A 6 3.53 -19.78 -16.91
CA GLY A 6 4.58 -19.56 -17.92
C GLY A 6 4.24 -18.54 -19.00
N ASP A 7 2.97 -18.41 -19.40
CA ASP A 7 2.55 -17.45 -20.43
C ASP A 7 2.40 -16.01 -19.88
N VAL A 8 2.00 -15.86 -18.62
CA VAL A 8 2.01 -14.57 -17.91
C VAL A 8 3.45 -14.06 -17.72
N TYR A 9 4.38 -14.95 -17.37
CA TYR A 9 5.81 -14.62 -17.25
C TYR A 9 6.41 -14.10 -18.56
N LYS A 10 6.07 -14.71 -19.69
CA LYS A 10 6.61 -14.29 -21.00
C LYS A 10 6.16 -12.90 -21.42
N ARG A 11 4.95 -12.45 -21.03
CA ARG A 11 4.43 -11.12 -21.34
C ARG A 11 4.96 -10.02 -20.43
N GLN A 12 5.23 -10.32 -19.15
CA GLN A 12 5.75 -9.35 -18.16
C GLN A 12 7.29 -9.31 -18.10
N ALA A 13 7.97 -10.32 -18.64
CA ALA A 13 9.41 -10.43 -18.67
C ALA A 13 10.17 -9.17 -19.16
N PRO A 14 9.69 -8.40 -20.15
CA PRO A 14 10.45 -7.25 -20.64
C PRO A 14 10.61 -6.10 -19.64
N VAL A 15 9.59 -5.81 -18.83
CA VAL A 15 9.65 -4.76 -17.79
C VAL A 15 10.40 -5.28 -16.57
N PHE A 16 10.04 -6.48 -16.11
CA PHE A 16 10.67 -7.11 -14.95
C PHE A 16 12.19 -7.26 -15.11
N SER A 17 12.66 -7.77 -16.25
CA SER A 17 14.10 -7.94 -16.52
C SER A 17 14.87 -6.62 -16.56
N LYS A 18 14.20 -5.48 -16.76
CA LYS A 18 14.79 -4.15 -16.73
C LYS A 18 14.83 -3.56 -15.32
N LEU A 19 13.84 -3.84 -14.51
CA LEU A 19 13.80 -3.44 -13.10
C LEU A 19 14.70 -4.31 -12.23
N PHE A 20 14.93 -5.57 -12.64
CA PHE A 20 15.76 -6.55 -11.92
C PHE A 20 16.86 -7.11 -12.83
N PRO A 21 17.80 -6.29 -13.29
CA PRO A 21 18.80 -6.72 -14.29
C PRO A 21 19.75 -7.80 -13.76
N ASP A 22 19.96 -7.87 -12.45
CA ASP A 22 20.87 -8.81 -11.79
C ASP A 22 20.26 -10.22 -11.62
N ILE A 23 18.97 -10.41 -11.94
CA ILE A 23 18.28 -11.69 -11.81
C ILE A 23 18.36 -12.47 -13.12
N PRO A 24 18.90 -13.71 -13.13
CA PRO A 24 18.87 -14.59 -14.29
C PRO A 24 17.43 -14.90 -14.73
N ARG A 25 17.19 -14.96 -16.04
CA ARG A 25 15.81 -15.06 -16.61
C ARG A 25 15.00 -16.24 -16.11
N ASP A 26 15.64 -17.38 -15.82
CA ASP A 26 14.97 -18.61 -15.40
C ASP A 26 15.09 -18.87 -13.89
N HIS A 27 15.52 -17.87 -13.10
CA HIS A 27 15.69 -18.04 -11.66
C HIS A 27 14.34 -18.05 -10.94
N PRO A 28 14.11 -18.99 -9.98
CA PRO A 28 12.83 -19.15 -9.28
C PRO A 28 12.42 -17.93 -8.45
N VAL A 29 13.35 -17.03 -8.10
CA VAL A 29 13.08 -15.79 -7.36
C VAL A 29 12.07 -14.90 -8.08
N THR A 30 12.07 -14.91 -9.42
CA THR A 30 11.08 -14.17 -10.22
C THR A 30 9.66 -14.58 -9.83
N GLY A 31 9.41 -15.87 -9.71
CA GLY A 31 8.11 -16.41 -9.26
C GLY A 31 7.76 -15.98 -7.85
N SER A 32 8.70 -16.02 -6.92
CA SER A 32 8.48 -15.62 -5.52
C SER A 32 8.18 -14.12 -5.40
N ILE A 33 8.86 -13.26 -6.16
CA ILE A 33 8.60 -11.82 -6.22
C ILE A 33 7.18 -11.57 -6.78
N PHE A 34 6.81 -12.20 -7.90
CA PHE A 34 5.47 -12.04 -8.47
C PHE A 34 4.37 -12.51 -7.52
N MET A 35 4.56 -13.62 -6.83
CA MET A 35 3.59 -14.12 -5.84
C MET A 35 3.42 -13.15 -4.68
N ASN A 36 4.51 -12.60 -4.15
CA ASN A 36 4.47 -11.59 -3.09
C ASN A 36 3.76 -10.32 -3.56
N LEU A 37 4.15 -9.75 -4.71
CA LEU A 37 3.53 -8.54 -5.25
C LEU A 37 2.04 -8.74 -5.58
N SER A 38 1.66 -9.93 -6.09
CA SER A 38 0.26 -10.24 -6.35
C SER A 38 -0.56 -10.35 -5.06
N ALA A 39 0.01 -10.92 -4.00
CA ALA A 39 -0.64 -11.01 -2.70
C ALA A 39 -0.85 -9.61 -2.09
N ASN A 40 0.16 -8.74 -2.14
CA ASN A 40 0.06 -7.35 -1.71
C ASN A 40 -1.02 -6.58 -2.51
N LEU A 41 -1.01 -6.73 -3.84
CA LEU A 41 -1.99 -6.10 -4.73
C LEU A 41 -3.43 -6.47 -4.36
N LEU A 42 -3.65 -7.71 -3.93
CA LEU A 42 -4.97 -8.20 -3.51
C LEU A 42 -5.27 -7.95 -2.02
N GLY A 43 -4.39 -7.28 -1.28
CA GLY A 43 -4.56 -7.04 0.16
C GLY A 43 -4.49 -8.31 1.02
N LEU A 44 -3.75 -9.34 0.55
CA LEU A 44 -3.57 -10.61 1.23
C LEU A 44 -2.28 -10.61 2.06
N ASP A 45 -2.19 -9.74 3.06
CA ASP A 45 -0.98 -9.50 3.88
C ASP A 45 -0.39 -10.77 4.47
N ASN A 46 -1.23 -11.69 4.96
CA ASN A 46 -0.80 -12.97 5.54
C ASN A 46 -0.10 -13.89 4.53
N ALA A 47 -0.48 -13.83 3.25
CA ALA A 47 0.13 -14.60 2.18
C ALA A 47 1.35 -13.89 1.58
N ALA A 48 1.37 -12.57 1.61
CA ALA A 48 2.44 -11.76 1.03
C ALA A 48 3.77 -11.95 1.79
N THR A 49 3.74 -11.90 3.12
CA THR A 49 4.95 -11.97 3.96
C THR A 49 5.77 -13.25 3.75
N PRO A 50 5.23 -14.48 3.81
CA PRO A 50 6.01 -15.70 3.56
C PRO A 50 6.62 -15.74 2.16
N MET A 51 5.90 -15.26 1.14
CA MET A 51 6.40 -15.21 -0.23
C MET A 51 7.54 -14.20 -0.39
N GLY A 52 7.44 -13.05 0.31
CA GLY A 52 8.48 -12.04 0.35
C GLY A 52 9.75 -12.52 1.06
N LEU A 53 9.62 -13.22 2.18
CA LEU A 53 10.74 -13.84 2.88
C LEU A 53 11.46 -14.87 2.00
N LYS A 54 10.70 -15.71 1.28
CA LYS A 54 11.24 -16.64 0.30
C LYS A 54 11.97 -15.92 -0.84
N ALA A 55 11.39 -14.84 -1.37
CA ALA A 55 12.04 -14.02 -2.39
C ALA A 55 13.35 -13.43 -1.88
N MET A 56 13.38 -12.92 -0.64
CA MET A 56 14.60 -12.37 -0.04
C MET A 56 15.69 -13.44 0.15
N GLN A 57 15.36 -14.65 0.61
CA GLN A 57 16.32 -15.77 0.69
C GLN A 57 16.94 -16.07 -0.67
N GLN A 58 16.12 -16.19 -1.70
CA GLN A 58 16.59 -16.45 -3.06
C GLN A 58 17.41 -15.29 -3.64
N LEU A 59 17.07 -14.03 -3.32
CA LEU A 59 17.88 -12.86 -3.68
C LEU A 59 19.22 -12.86 -2.95
N GLN A 60 19.24 -13.34 -1.69
CA GLN A 60 20.48 -13.46 -0.92
C GLN A 60 21.42 -14.54 -1.47
N GLU A 61 20.89 -15.61 -2.06
CA GLU A 61 21.69 -16.61 -2.77
C GLU A 61 22.46 -15.99 -3.94
N LEU A 62 21.81 -15.09 -4.69
CA LEU A 62 22.37 -14.35 -5.82
C LEU A 62 23.27 -13.18 -5.40
N ASN A 63 23.21 -12.76 -4.15
CA ASN A 63 23.90 -11.56 -3.68
C ASN A 63 25.39 -11.79 -3.47
N PRO A 64 26.29 -11.10 -4.16
CA PRO A 64 27.74 -11.28 -3.99
C PRO A 64 28.25 -10.76 -2.63
N ASN A 65 27.60 -9.74 -2.06
CA ASN A 65 27.95 -9.19 -0.76
C ASN A 65 26.86 -9.50 0.27
N LYS A 66 27.13 -10.49 1.13
CA LYS A 66 26.13 -11.03 2.07
C LYS A 66 25.70 -10.06 3.17
N GLU A 67 26.45 -9.00 3.44
CA GLU A 67 26.12 -8.00 4.46
C GLU A 67 25.48 -6.73 3.91
N SER A 68 25.54 -6.52 2.59
CA SER A 68 25.02 -5.32 1.94
C SER A 68 23.91 -5.66 0.94
N ALA A 69 22.85 -4.87 0.90
CA ALA A 69 21.73 -5.08 0.00
C ALA A 69 22.15 -5.05 -1.48
N SER A 70 21.72 -6.01 -2.30
CA SER A 70 21.88 -5.98 -3.76
C SER A 70 20.90 -5.00 -4.39
N ASN A 71 21.14 -4.61 -5.65
CA ASN A 71 20.22 -3.74 -6.39
C ASN A 71 18.82 -4.33 -6.50
N SER A 72 18.73 -5.63 -6.77
CA SER A 72 17.44 -6.34 -6.85
C SER A 72 16.71 -6.37 -5.52
N MET A 73 17.41 -6.53 -4.39
CA MET A 73 16.81 -6.44 -3.06
C MET A 73 16.25 -5.05 -2.78
N VAL A 74 17.02 -3.99 -3.11
CA VAL A 74 16.55 -2.60 -2.93
C VAL A 74 15.30 -2.33 -3.74
N MET A 75 15.27 -2.72 -5.03
CA MET A 75 14.10 -2.56 -5.90
C MET A 75 12.89 -3.31 -5.33
N PHE A 76 13.07 -4.56 -4.95
CA PHE A 76 12.01 -5.41 -4.38
C PHE A 76 11.42 -4.78 -3.11
N LEU A 77 12.26 -4.31 -2.18
CA LEU A 77 11.78 -3.72 -0.94
C LEU A 77 11.11 -2.36 -1.14
N CYS A 78 11.61 -1.51 -2.03
CA CYS A 78 10.96 -0.23 -2.31
C CYS A 78 9.57 -0.42 -2.95
N ILE A 79 9.38 -1.42 -3.82
CA ILE A 79 8.07 -1.77 -4.38
C ILE A 79 7.14 -2.29 -3.27
N ASN A 80 7.64 -3.13 -2.35
CA ASN A 80 6.84 -3.60 -1.22
C ASN A 80 6.46 -2.45 -0.27
N ALA A 81 7.42 -1.60 0.12
CA ALA A 81 7.17 -0.46 1.00
C ALA A 81 6.18 0.55 0.40
N SER A 82 6.16 0.73 -0.92
CA SER A 82 5.16 1.57 -1.59
C SER A 82 3.74 1.00 -1.51
N GLY A 83 3.58 -0.27 -1.12
CA GLY A 83 2.31 -0.87 -0.72
C GLY A 83 1.24 -0.88 -1.79
N LEU A 84 1.59 -1.18 -3.06
CA LEU A 84 0.62 -1.20 -4.15
C LEU A 84 -0.57 -2.10 -3.81
N THR A 85 -1.69 -1.49 -3.44
CA THR A 85 -2.92 -2.18 -3.03
C THR A 85 -4.04 -1.85 -4.00
N LEU A 86 -4.65 -2.88 -4.58
CA LEU A 86 -5.83 -2.73 -5.43
C LEU A 86 -7.10 -2.76 -4.59
N ILE A 87 -7.13 -3.53 -3.51
CA ILE A 87 -8.33 -3.74 -2.71
C ILE A 87 -8.01 -3.49 -1.21
N PRO A 88 -8.33 -2.29 -0.67
CA PRO A 88 -8.05 -1.94 0.72
C PRO A 88 -9.13 -2.49 1.68
N ILE A 89 -9.33 -3.81 1.69
CA ILE A 89 -10.40 -4.49 2.44
C ILE A 89 -10.40 -4.10 3.92
N THR A 90 -9.24 -4.13 4.55
CA THR A 90 -9.07 -3.85 5.98
C THR A 90 -9.54 -2.43 6.36
N ILE A 91 -9.23 -1.44 5.52
CA ILE A 91 -9.63 -0.04 5.77
C ILE A 91 -11.14 0.11 5.62
N MET A 92 -11.71 -0.47 4.56
CA MET A 92 -13.15 -0.44 4.32
C MET A 92 -13.93 -1.13 5.46
N MET A 93 -13.39 -2.23 6.00
CA MET A 93 -13.95 -2.92 7.16
C MET A 93 -13.98 -2.02 8.40
N TYR A 94 -12.89 -1.33 8.74
CA TYR A 94 -12.85 -0.41 9.87
C TYR A 94 -13.81 0.78 9.69
N ARG A 95 -13.89 1.33 8.49
CA ARG A 95 -14.86 2.37 8.17
C ARG A 95 -16.31 1.90 8.39
N ALA A 96 -16.63 0.68 7.92
CA ALA A 96 -17.94 0.08 8.15
C ALA A 96 -18.24 -0.14 9.64
N GLN A 97 -17.26 -0.61 10.41
CA GLN A 97 -17.41 -0.82 11.87
C GLN A 97 -17.64 0.49 12.64
N LEU A 98 -17.05 1.59 12.16
CA LEU A 98 -17.19 2.92 12.76
C LEU A 98 -18.37 3.73 12.16
N GLY A 99 -19.26 3.07 11.44
CA GLY A 99 -20.53 3.63 10.99
C GLY A 99 -20.43 4.56 9.80
N ALA A 100 -19.41 4.42 8.94
CA ALA A 100 -19.36 5.14 7.68
C ALA A 100 -20.60 4.84 6.82
N ALA A 101 -21.26 5.87 6.29
CA ALA A 101 -22.41 5.71 5.41
C ALA A 101 -22.02 4.96 4.12
N ASN A 102 -20.80 5.20 3.63
CA ASN A 102 -20.25 4.55 2.45
C ASN A 102 -18.79 4.13 2.69
N PRO A 103 -18.55 2.91 3.25
CA PRO A 103 -17.21 2.45 3.57
C PRO A 103 -16.25 2.37 2.38
N SER A 104 -16.78 2.21 1.17
CA SER A 104 -16.00 2.03 -0.06
C SER A 104 -15.67 3.34 -0.80
N ASP A 105 -16.11 4.50 -0.34
CA ASP A 105 -15.84 5.79 -0.99
C ASP A 105 -14.34 6.15 -1.06
N VAL A 106 -13.54 5.64 -0.11
CA VAL A 106 -12.07 5.83 -0.09
C VAL A 106 -11.31 4.85 -1.00
N PHE A 107 -11.99 3.91 -1.64
CA PHE A 107 -11.35 2.86 -2.45
C PHE A 107 -10.51 3.43 -3.59
N LEU A 108 -11.10 4.26 -4.43
CA LEU A 108 -10.43 4.85 -5.60
C LEU A 108 -9.34 5.85 -5.19
N PRO A 109 -9.56 6.75 -4.21
CA PRO A 109 -8.52 7.59 -3.65
C PRO A 109 -7.29 6.79 -3.16
N ILE A 110 -7.50 5.71 -2.43
CA ILE A 110 -6.41 4.84 -1.95
C ILE A 110 -5.66 4.23 -3.14
N MET A 111 -6.37 3.68 -4.11
CA MET A 111 -5.77 3.07 -5.29
C MET A 111 -4.88 4.07 -6.05
N LEU A 112 -5.33 5.30 -6.25
CA LEU A 112 -4.56 6.35 -6.92
C LEU A 112 -3.35 6.79 -6.09
N ALA A 113 -3.49 6.89 -4.77
CA ALA A 113 -2.38 7.24 -3.87
C ALA A 113 -1.30 6.15 -3.86
N THR A 114 -1.67 4.85 -3.79
CA THR A 114 -0.70 3.75 -3.83
C THR A 114 0.01 3.65 -5.18
N PHE A 115 -0.69 3.87 -6.29
CA PHE A 115 -0.06 3.89 -7.61
C PHE A 115 0.96 5.00 -7.73
N THR A 116 0.65 6.19 -7.18
CA THR A 116 1.59 7.33 -7.17
C THR A 116 2.81 7.01 -6.30
N SER A 117 2.62 6.46 -5.10
CA SER A 117 3.70 6.02 -4.22
C SER A 117 4.61 5.00 -4.92
N THR A 118 4.03 3.98 -5.55
CA THR A 118 4.78 2.92 -6.26
C THR A 118 5.54 3.47 -7.48
N LEU A 119 4.93 4.38 -8.23
CA LEU A 119 5.59 5.04 -9.34
C LEU A 119 6.84 5.79 -8.86
N VAL A 120 6.72 6.57 -7.80
CA VAL A 120 7.85 7.33 -7.22
C VAL A 120 8.90 6.38 -6.64
N ALA A 121 8.51 5.29 -5.95
CA ALA A 121 9.42 4.28 -5.44
C ALA A 121 10.32 3.71 -6.55
N ILE A 122 9.70 3.25 -7.63
CA ILE A 122 10.42 2.64 -8.76
C ILE A 122 11.32 3.68 -9.45
N LEU A 123 10.81 4.90 -9.68
CA LEU A 123 11.59 5.98 -10.29
C LEU A 123 12.81 6.35 -9.43
N ALA A 124 12.64 6.50 -8.11
CA ALA A 124 13.73 6.82 -7.18
C ALA A 124 14.84 5.75 -7.22
N VAL A 125 14.44 4.46 -7.21
CA VAL A 125 15.41 3.36 -7.31
C VAL A 125 16.07 3.33 -8.69
N CYS A 126 15.32 3.50 -9.78
CA CYS A 126 15.88 3.56 -11.15
C CYS A 126 16.94 4.65 -11.29
N VAL A 127 16.69 5.85 -10.74
CA VAL A 127 17.65 6.96 -10.73
C VAL A 127 18.91 6.58 -9.94
N ARG A 128 18.76 6.01 -8.75
CA ARG A 128 19.89 5.58 -7.91
C ARG A 128 20.72 4.45 -8.53
N GLN A 129 20.06 3.52 -9.22
CA GLN A 129 20.71 2.39 -9.89
C GLN A 129 21.17 2.71 -11.31
N LYS A 130 20.95 3.94 -11.79
CA LYS A 130 21.29 4.38 -13.16
C LYS A 130 20.62 3.49 -14.23
N ILE A 131 19.43 2.97 -13.93
CA ILE A 131 18.62 2.25 -14.91
C ILE A 131 18.10 3.27 -15.92
N ASN A 132 18.35 3.02 -17.20
CA ASN A 132 17.90 3.93 -18.25
C ASN A 132 16.36 3.87 -18.37
N ILE A 133 15.70 4.87 -17.79
CA ILE A 133 14.23 5.00 -17.78
C ILE A 133 13.68 5.27 -19.19
N LEU A 134 14.51 5.82 -20.10
CA LEU A 134 14.14 6.13 -21.48
C LEU A 134 14.05 4.89 -22.39
N GLN A 135 14.21 3.68 -21.86
CA GLN A 135 13.96 2.47 -22.64
C GLN A 135 12.47 2.34 -22.96
N ARG A 136 12.16 1.98 -24.21
CA ARG A 136 10.78 1.89 -24.74
C ARG A 136 9.81 1.17 -23.79
N ASN A 137 10.21 0.04 -23.20
CA ASN A 137 9.34 -0.76 -22.32
C ASN A 137 9.05 -0.04 -21.00
N LEU A 138 10.03 0.69 -20.43
CA LEU A 138 9.84 1.46 -19.19
C LEU A 138 9.05 2.75 -19.46
N ILE A 139 9.30 3.42 -20.59
CA ILE A 139 8.48 4.58 -21.03
C ILE A 139 7.02 4.16 -21.20
N LEU A 140 6.76 3.03 -21.86
CA LEU A 140 5.40 2.54 -22.05
C LEU A 140 4.74 2.15 -20.72
N PHE A 141 5.50 1.57 -19.79
CA PHE A 141 4.99 1.21 -18.47
C PHE A 141 4.71 2.45 -17.62
N PHE A 142 5.70 3.33 -17.43
CA PHE A 142 5.54 4.55 -16.63
C PHE A 142 4.62 5.57 -17.28
N GLY A 143 4.73 5.73 -18.60
CA GLY A 143 3.86 6.60 -19.37
C GLY A 143 2.41 6.10 -19.34
N GLY A 144 2.19 4.80 -19.51
CA GLY A 144 0.87 4.17 -19.42
C GLY A 144 0.27 4.32 -18.03
N LEU A 145 1.04 4.08 -16.96
CA LEU A 145 0.61 4.26 -15.58
C LEU A 145 0.33 5.74 -15.27
N GLY A 146 1.21 6.64 -15.69
CA GLY A 146 1.02 8.08 -15.51
C GLY A 146 -0.19 8.61 -16.28
N LEU A 147 -0.41 8.15 -17.52
CA LEU A 147 -1.61 8.48 -18.30
C LEU A 147 -2.88 7.93 -17.68
N PHE A 148 -2.83 6.73 -17.11
CA PHE A 148 -3.96 6.14 -16.40
C PHE A 148 -4.34 6.97 -15.17
N ILE A 149 -3.36 7.27 -14.29
CA ILE A 149 -3.57 8.10 -13.09
C ILE A 149 -4.03 9.50 -13.51
N GLY A 150 -3.30 10.16 -14.40
CA GLY A 150 -3.63 11.52 -14.87
C GLY A 150 -4.97 11.59 -15.58
N GLY A 151 -5.32 10.57 -16.37
CA GLY A 151 -6.61 10.45 -17.04
C GLY A 151 -7.77 10.29 -16.05
N LEU A 152 -7.61 9.48 -15.01
CA LEU A 152 -8.60 9.35 -13.94
C LEU A 152 -8.75 10.65 -13.15
N VAL A 153 -7.65 11.27 -12.75
CA VAL A 153 -7.67 12.56 -12.05
C VAL A 153 -8.35 13.63 -12.90
N TRP A 154 -8.02 13.72 -14.19
CA TRP A 154 -8.67 14.65 -15.11
C TRP A 154 -10.16 14.37 -15.26
N LEU A 155 -10.54 13.10 -15.42
CA LEU A 155 -11.94 12.68 -15.53
C LEU A 155 -12.74 13.09 -14.29
N PHE A 156 -12.23 12.79 -13.08
CA PHE A 156 -12.92 13.11 -11.85
C PHE A 156 -12.91 14.61 -11.53
N ASN A 157 -11.86 15.34 -11.89
CA ASN A 157 -11.85 16.82 -11.73
C ASN A 157 -12.85 17.54 -12.65
N SER A 158 -13.32 16.88 -13.72
CA SER A 158 -14.34 17.41 -14.63
C SER A 158 -15.78 17.07 -14.22
N MET A 159 -15.97 16.27 -13.15
CA MET A 159 -17.28 15.85 -12.65
C MET A 159 -17.66 16.63 -11.38
N GLU A 160 -18.96 16.69 -11.11
CA GLU A 160 -19.47 17.17 -9.82
C GLU A 160 -19.13 16.18 -8.70
N GLN A 161 -18.89 16.65 -7.50
CA GLN A 161 -18.42 15.84 -6.36
C GLN A 161 -19.38 14.68 -6.02
N GLU A 162 -20.69 14.89 -6.19
CA GLU A 162 -21.70 13.83 -6.02
C GLU A 162 -21.54 12.71 -7.05
N GLN A 163 -21.25 13.05 -8.31
CA GLN A 163 -21.00 12.09 -9.37
C GLN A 163 -19.70 11.32 -9.15
N VAL A 164 -18.63 12.00 -8.68
CA VAL A 164 -17.36 11.36 -8.34
C VAL A 164 -17.57 10.31 -7.26
N SER A 165 -18.29 10.64 -6.19
CA SER A 165 -18.61 9.72 -5.11
C SER A 165 -19.44 8.53 -5.61
N LEU A 166 -20.46 8.77 -6.41
CA LEU A 166 -21.32 7.72 -6.98
C LEU A 166 -20.53 6.74 -7.87
N TYR A 167 -19.75 7.27 -8.84
CA TYR A 167 -18.98 6.42 -9.76
C TYR A 167 -17.85 5.67 -9.07
N SER A 168 -17.14 6.30 -8.11
CA SER A 168 -16.12 5.66 -7.31
C SER A 168 -16.68 4.48 -6.51
N THR A 169 -17.81 4.69 -5.84
CA THR A 169 -18.49 3.66 -5.07
C THR A 169 -19.02 2.53 -5.95
N LEU A 170 -19.65 2.87 -7.07
CA LEU A 170 -20.15 1.88 -8.03
C LEU A 170 -19.00 1.02 -8.58
N PHE A 171 -17.88 1.65 -8.96
CA PHE A 171 -16.70 0.94 -9.44
C PHE A 171 -16.12 0.02 -8.36
N ALA A 172 -15.95 0.50 -7.13
CA ALA A 172 -15.42 -0.29 -6.01
C ALA A 172 -16.30 -1.50 -5.71
N ASN A 173 -17.61 -1.30 -5.56
CA ASN A 173 -18.55 -2.37 -5.25
C ASN A 173 -18.66 -3.40 -6.38
N THR A 174 -18.68 -2.95 -7.64
CA THR A 174 -18.71 -3.84 -8.81
C THR A 174 -17.43 -4.67 -8.89
N LEU A 175 -16.26 -4.06 -8.66
CA LEU A 175 -14.98 -4.76 -8.68
C LEU A 175 -14.91 -5.81 -7.57
N LEU A 176 -15.27 -5.44 -6.34
CA LEU A 176 -15.31 -6.37 -5.20
C LEU A 176 -16.26 -7.55 -5.45
N PHE A 177 -17.46 -7.26 -5.93
CA PHE A 177 -18.44 -8.30 -6.27
C PHE A 177 -17.91 -9.24 -7.38
N THR A 178 -17.28 -8.68 -8.41
CA THR A 178 -16.68 -9.46 -9.51
C THR A 178 -15.57 -10.38 -9.01
N ILE A 179 -14.73 -9.90 -8.09
CA ILE A 179 -13.63 -10.70 -7.51
C ILE A 179 -14.20 -11.83 -6.66
N ILE A 180 -15.19 -11.56 -5.79
CA ILE A 180 -15.84 -12.59 -4.97
C ILE A 180 -16.47 -13.66 -5.86
N CYS A 181 -17.25 -13.26 -6.87
CA CYS A 181 -17.84 -14.19 -7.83
C CYS A 181 -16.75 -14.98 -8.58
N GLY A 182 -15.65 -14.32 -8.97
CA GLY A 182 -14.52 -14.95 -9.64
C GLY A 182 -13.88 -16.05 -8.81
N PHE A 183 -13.67 -15.83 -7.51
CA PHE A 183 -13.15 -16.86 -6.61
C PHE A 183 -14.12 -18.03 -6.46
N ILE A 184 -15.42 -17.76 -6.28
CA ILE A 184 -16.46 -18.80 -6.16
C ILE A 184 -16.50 -19.66 -7.46
N ILE A 185 -16.59 -19.01 -8.63
CA ILE A 185 -16.62 -19.70 -9.91
C ILE A 185 -15.33 -20.51 -10.15
N SER A 186 -14.17 -19.95 -9.80
CA SER A 186 -12.88 -20.63 -9.93
C SER A 186 -12.79 -21.86 -9.02
N GLY A 187 -13.29 -21.76 -7.78
CA GLY A 187 -13.38 -22.88 -6.84
C GLY A 187 -14.29 -23.98 -7.36
N MET A 188 -15.49 -23.63 -7.84
CA MET A 188 -16.44 -24.56 -8.44
C MET A 188 -15.84 -25.28 -9.65
N ARG A 189 -15.18 -24.56 -10.57
CA ARG A 189 -14.49 -25.15 -11.73
C ARG A 189 -13.39 -26.14 -11.35
N LYS A 190 -12.71 -25.91 -10.24
CA LYS A 190 -11.68 -26.81 -9.69
C LYS A 190 -12.27 -27.92 -8.80
N LYS A 191 -13.60 -27.99 -8.66
CA LYS A 191 -14.32 -28.95 -7.81
C LYS A 191 -13.88 -28.87 -6.32
N ILE A 192 -13.54 -27.67 -5.85
CA ILE A 192 -13.23 -27.40 -4.46
C ILE A 192 -14.56 -27.14 -3.74
N ASN A 193 -14.72 -27.67 -2.52
CA ASN A 193 -15.83 -27.26 -1.67
C ASN A 193 -15.61 -25.79 -1.22
N VAL A 194 -16.29 -24.87 -1.92
CA VAL A 194 -16.12 -23.43 -1.72
C VAL A 194 -16.54 -23.01 -0.30
N TYR A 195 -17.55 -23.65 0.25
CA TYR A 195 -18.02 -23.36 1.61
C TYR A 195 -16.97 -23.72 2.66
N ASP A 196 -16.41 -24.92 2.61
CA ASP A 196 -15.39 -25.36 3.55
C ASP A 196 -14.11 -24.52 3.43
N ALA A 197 -13.70 -24.20 2.21
CA ALA A 197 -12.56 -23.33 1.96
C ALA A 197 -12.79 -21.90 2.52
N PHE A 198 -14.01 -21.37 2.41
CA PHE A 198 -14.38 -20.09 3.02
C PHE A 198 -14.31 -20.16 4.55
N ILE A 199 -14.84 -21.23 5.16
CA ILE A 199 -14.81 -21.41 6.63
C ILE A 199 -13.38 -21.52 7.15
N GLU A 200 -12.49 -22.25 6.45
CA GLU A 200 -11.07 -22.31 6.82
C GLU A 200 -10.42 -20.92 6.80
N GLY A 201 -10.59 -20.18 5.71
CA GLY A 201 -10.08 -18.80 5.63
C GLY A 201 -10.66 -17.87 6.68
N ALA A 202 -11.95 -18.00 7.00
CA ALA A 202 -12.61 -17.23 8.06
C ALA A 202 -12.02 -17.52 9.46
N LYS A 203 -11.69 -18.79 9.75
CA LYS A 203 -11.01 -19.17 11.00
C LYS A 203 -9.61 -18.56 11.12
N GLU A 204 -8.84 -18.57 10.04
CA GLU A 204 -7.50 -17.93 10.00
C GLU A 204 -7.62 -16.42 10.21
N GLY A 205 -8.60 -15.77 9.55
CA GLY A 205 -8.88 -14.34 9.74
C GLY A 205 -9.26 -14.01 11.18
N PHE A 206 -10.10 -14.84 11.82
CA PHE A 206 -10.48 -14.66 13.23
C PHE A 206 -9.28 -14.80 14.17
N GLN A 207 -8.42 -15.80 13.95
CA GLN A 207 -7.20 -15.98 14.73
C GLN A 207 -6.26 -14.76 14.60
N THR A 208 -6.12 -14.22 13.39
CA THR A 208 -5.36 -12.99 13.14
C THR A 208 -5.97 -11.81 13.91
N ALA A 209 -7.30 -11.64 13.89
CA ALA A 209 -7.98 -10.59 14.61
C ALA A 209 -7.71 -10.65 16.11
N ILE A 210 -7.84 -11.83 16.73
CA ILE A 210 -7.54 -12.03 18.16
C ILE A 210 -6.10 -11.63 18.49
N THR A 211 -5.15 -11.99 17.64
CA THR A 211 -3.72 -11.67 17.83
C THR A 211 -3.46 -10.16 17.76
N ILE A 212 -4.20 -9.43 16.95
CA ILE A 212 -4.02 -7.98 16.74
C ILE A 212 -4.68 -7.14 17.85
N ILE A 213 -5.79 -7.60 18.44
CA ILE A 213 -6.58 -6.86 19.44
C ILE A 213 -5.72 -6.29 20.59
N PRO A 214 -4.84 -7.04 21.28
CA PRO A 214 -4.05 -6.51 22.38
C PRO A 214 -3.15 -5.34 21.96
N TYR A 215 -2.55 -5.44 20.77
CA TYR A 215 -1.71 -4.37 20.22
C TYR A 215 -2.52 -3.12 19.88
N LEU A 216 -3.73 -3.28 19.32
CA LEU A 216 -4.63 -2.16 19.04
C LEU A 216 -5.05 -1.46 20.33
N VAL A 217 -5.43 -2.23 21.36
CA VAL A 217 -5.80 -1.66 22.67
C VAL A 217 -4.63 -0.87 23.27
N ALA A 218 -3.43 -1.44 23.29
CA ALA A 218 -2.24 -0.76 23.83
C ALA A 218 -1.94 0.54 23.07
N ILE A 219 -2.04 0.54 21.75
CA ILE A 219 -1.80 1.72 20.91
C ILE A 219 -2.88 2.77 21.14
N LEU A 220 -4.17 2.38 21.15
CA LEU A 220 -5.27 3.33 21.39
C LEU A 220 -5.19 3.98 22.77
N VAL A 221 -4.80 3.22 23.79
CA VAL A 221 -4.52 3.78 25.14
C VAL A 221 -3.38 4.77 25.09
N GLY A 222 -2.27 4.43 24.42
CA GLY A 222 -1.12 5.32 24.23
C GLY A 222 -1.49 6.61 23.51
N ILE A 223 -2.29 6.52 22.43
CA ILE A 223 -2.80 7.67 21.69
C ILE A 223 -3.71 8.53 22.57
N GLY A 224 -4.60 7.89 23.35
CA GLY A 224 -5.49 8.57 24.28
C GLY A 224 -4.72 9.38 25.31
N VAL A 225 -3.66 8.80 25.90
CA VAL A 225 -2.76 9.52 26.83
C VAL A 225 -2.04 10.68 26.13
N PHE A 226 -1.52 10.45 24.92
CA PHE A 226 -0.81 11.47 24.15
C PHE A 226 -1.73 12.65 23.78
N ARG A 227 -2.99 12.37 23.41
CA ARG A 227 -4.01 13.39 23.16
C ARG A 227 -4.39 14.11 24.46
N ALA A 228 -4.69 13.37 25.53
CA ALA A 228 -5.07 13.95 26.82
C ALA A 228 -3.99 14.84 27.45
N SER A 229 -2.71 14.57 27.16
CA SER A 229 -1.58 15.40 27.59
C SER A 229 -1.48 16.75 26.87
N GLY A 230 -2.24 16.96 25.79
CA GLY A 230 -2.14 18.13 24.91
C GLY A 230 -0.91 18.14 23.99
N ALA A 231 -0.05 17.13 24.06
CA ALA A 231 1.17 17.08 23.25
C ALA A 231 0.85 16.92 21.75
N MET A 232 -0.19 16.15 21.43
CA MET A 232 -0.67 16.02 20.05
C MET A 232 -1.16 17.35 19.49
N ASP A 233 -1.99 18.07 20.25
CA ASP A 233 -2.55 19.36 19.84
C ASP A 233 -1.45 20.42 19.67
N PHE A 234 -0.43 20.40 20.55
CA PHE A 234 0.74 21.27 20.41
C PHE A 234 1.48 21.05 19.08
N ILE A 235 1.73 19.79 18.69
CA ILE A 235 2.39 19.45 17.43
C ILE A 235 1.51 19.87 16.24
N ILE A 236 0.22 19.53 16.26
CA ILE A 236 -0.74 19.87 15.21
C ILE A 236 -0.82 21.39 15.02
N GLN A 237 -0.93 22.18 16.12
CA GLN A 237 -0.98 23.63 16.05
C GLN A 237 0.30 24.24 15.51
N GLY A 238 1.47 23.71 15.92
CA GLY A 238 2.76 24.15 15.38
C GLY A 238 2.86 23.97 13.87
N VAL A 239 2.47 22.79 13.37
CA VAL A 239 2.47 22.49 11.93
C VAL A 239 1.41 23.34 11.21
N ARG A 240 0.21 23.46 11.79
CA ARG A 240 -0.86 24.31 11.23
C ARG A 240 -0.40 25.75 11.05
N PHE A 241 0.26 26.32 12.08
CA PHE A 241 0.81 27.68 11.99
C PHE A 241 1.84 27.81 10.86
N GLY A 242 2.77 26.84 10.75
CA GLY A 242 3.76 26.80 9.66
C GLY A 242 3.13 26.74 8.27
N ILE A 243 2.13 25.90 8.08
CA ILE A 243 1.42 25.72 6.79
C ILE A 243 0.57 26.94 6.46
N ALA A 244 -0.17 27.47 7.45
CA ALA A 244 -0.96 28.69 7.27
C ALA A 244 -0.09 29.90 6.88
N SER A 245 1.13 29.99 7.43
CA SER A 245 2.05 31.10 7.12
C SER A 245 2.50 31.15 5.66
N ILE A 246 2.44 30.01 4.94
CA ILE A 246 2.73 29.91 3.50
C ILE A 246 1.46 29.93 2.63
N GLY A 247 0.28 30.19 3.24
CA GLY A 247 -0.98 30.38 2.53
C GLY A 247 -1.65 29.10 2.03
N LEU A 248 -1.28 27.92 2.54
CA LEU A 248 -1.90 26.65 2.18
C LEU A 248 -3.08 26.31 3.09
N ASN A 249 -4.03 25.52 2.56
CA ASN A 249 -5.13 24.98 3.36
C ASN A 249 -4.60 24.06 4.46
N THR A 250 -5.20 24.13 5.66
CA THR A 250 -4.77 23.42 6.85
C THR A 250 -5.69 22.29 7.28
N ASP A 251 -6.75 21.98 6.52
CA ASP A 251 -7.73 20.95 6.89
C ASP A 251 -7.12 19.55 7.02
N PHE A 252 -6.08 19.28 6.22
CA PHE A 252 -5.37 17.99 6.25
C PHE A 252 -4.46 17.80 7.49
N VAL A 253 -4.19 18.88 8.23
CA VAL A 253 -3.21 18.85 9.34
C VAL A 253 -3.65 17.90 10.47
N GLU A 254 -4.95 17.75 10.68
CA GLU A 254 -5.48 16.80 11.67
C GLU A 254 -5.21 15.32 11.33
N ALA A 255 -4.92 15.00 10.08
CA ALA A 255 -4.52 13.65 9.66
C ALA A 255 -3.00 13.41 9.73
N LEU A 256 -2.19 14.43 10.05
CA LEU A 256 -0.73 14.30 10.19
C LEU A 256 -0.28 13.19 11.14
N PRO A 257 -0.92 12.95 12.30
CA PRO A 257 -0.53 11.84 13.17
C PRO A 257 -0.51 10.50 12.44
N THR A 258 -1.51 10.23 11.59
CA THR A 258 -1.55 9.02 10.75
C THR A 258 -0.40 9.02 9.74
N MET A 259 -0.13 10.15 9.08
CA MET A 259 0.94 10.29 8.08
C MET A 259 2.33 10.03 8.66
N LEU A 260 2.63 10.65 9.82
CA LEU A 260 3.92 10.52 10.49
C LEU A 260 4.14 9.12 11.05
N MET A 261 3.06 8.48 11.50
CA MET A 261 3.12 7.15 12.09
C MET A 261 3.26 6.04 11.04
N LYS A 262 2.80 6.28 9.81
CA LYS A 262 2.74 5.26 8.76
C LYS A 262 4.09 4.64 8.40
N PRO A 263 5.18 5.38 8.17
CA PRO A 263 6.50 4.79 7.94
C PRO A 263 7.05 4.02 9.14
N LEU A 264 6.67 4.41 10.36
CA LEU A 264 7.23 3.89 11.61
C LEU A 264 6.53 2.62 12.08
N SER A 265 5.18 2.61 12.05
CA SER A 265 4.38 1.53 12.61
C SER A 265 3.02 1.43 11.91
N GLY A 266 2.78 0.32 11.20
CA GLY A 266 1.49 0.07 10.54
C GLY A 266 0.32 -0.08 11.50
N SER A 267 0.53 -0.72 12.66
CA SER A 267 -0.48 -0.80 13.71
C SER A 267 -0.68 0.54 14.42
N GLY A 268 0.39 1.32 14.62
CA GLY A 268 0.31 2.68 15.15
C GLY A 268 -0.46 3.62 14.24
N ALA A 269 -0.16 3.62 12.95
CA ALA A 269 -0.89 4.43 11.96
C ALA A 269 -2.37 4.01 11.86
N ARG A 270 -2.65 2.70 11.98
CA ARG A 270 -4.03 2.19 12.07
C ARG A 270 -4.75 2.73 13.31
N GLY A 271 -4.07 2.73 14.47
CA GLY A 271 -4.61 3.32 15.68
C GLY A 271 -4.92 4.80 15.53
N MET A 272 -4.01 5.58 14.91
CA MET A 272 -4.23 7.01 14.60
C MET A 272 -5.40 7.22 13.62
N MET A 273 -5.55 6.37 12.62
CA MET A 273 -6.71 6.39 11.71
C MET A 273 -8.02 6.13 12.45
N LEU A 274 -8.05 5.13 13.34
CA LEU A 274 -9.23 4.81 14.14
C LEU A 274 -9.57 5.96 15.11
N ASP A 275 -8.57 6.54 15.76
CA ASP A 275 -8.74 7.72 16.62
C ASP A 275 -9.29 8.91 15.83
N ALA A 276 -8.76 9.19 14.64
CA ALA A 276 -9.26 10.24 13.76
C ALA A 276 -10.75 10.02 13.38
N MET A 277 -11.11 8.78 12.99
CA MET A 277 -12.50 8.44 12.66
C MET A 277 -13.43 8.53 13.88
N ASN A 278 -12.99 8.15 15.07
CA ASN A 278 -13.78 8.27 16.29
C ASN A 278 -13.96 9.71 16.74
N THR A 279 -12.92 10.55 16.58
CA THR A 279 -12.93 11.94 17.04
C THR A 279 -13.69 12.87 16.09
N TYR A 280 -13.45 12.73 14.79
CA TYR A 280 -13.98 13.64 13.77
C TYR A 280 -15.14 13.02 12.98
N GLY A 281 -15.36 11.71 13.08
CA GLY A 281 -16.33 10.95 12.31
C GLY A 281 -15.71 10.24 11.12
N ALA A 282 -16.20 9.03 10.81
CA ALA A 282 -15.68 8.22 9.71
C ALA A 282 -15.88 8.85 8.32
N ASP A 283 -16.94 9.63 8.14
CA ASP A 283 -17.27 10.31 6.88
C ASP A 283 -16.78 11.77 6.83
N SER A 284 -16.10 12.26 7.88
CA SER A 284 -15.45 13.57 7.86
C SER A 284 -14.27 13.57 6.88
N PHE A 285 -13.87 14.76 6.43
CA PHE A 285 -12.66 14.93 5.60
C PHE A 285 -11.42 14.30 6.27
N VAL A 286 -11.23 14.51 7.59
CA VAL A 286 -10.12 13.98 8.37
C VAL A 286 -10.19 12.45 8.48
N GLY A 287 -11.36 11.87 8.72
CA GLY A 287 -11.56 10.43 8.78
C GLY A 287 -11.28 9.75 7.45
N ARG A 288 -11.78 10.32 6.35
CA ARG A 288 -11.50 9.85 4.98
C ARG A 288 -10.03 10.01 4.61
N LEU A 289 -9.43 11.17 4.85
CA LEU A 289 -8.01 11.40 4.59
C LEU A 289 -7.11 10.45 5.38
N SER A 290 -7.37 10.24 6.68
CA SER A 290 -6.62 9.29 7.50
C SER A 290 -6.74 7.85 6.97
N SER A 291 -7.91 7.49 6.43
CA SER A 291 -8.15 6.21 5.76
C SER A 291 -7.33 6.08 4.47
N ILE A 292 -7.29 7.14 3.65
CA ILE A 292 -6.50 7.15 2.41
C ILE A 292 -5.01 7.05 2.72
N VAL A 293 -4.53 7.81 3.69
CA VAL A 293 -3.13 7.78 4.15
C VAL A 293 -2.75 6.38 4.65
N GLN A 294 -3.61 5.75 5.47
CA GLN A 294 -3.35 4.39 5.95
C GLN A 294 -3.21 3.39 4.80
N GLY A 295 -3.93 3.59 3.72
CA GLY A 295 -3.89 2.74 2.53
C GLY A 295 -2.84 3.12 1.48
N SER A 296 -2.21 4.30 1.57
CA SER A 296 -1.36 4.86 0.50
C SER A 296 0.01 4.23 0.34
N CYS A 297 0.54 3.56 1.36
CA CYS A 297 1.82 2.85 1.35
C CYS A 297 1.81 1.75 2.42
N ASP A 298 2.88 0.94 2.48
CA ASP A 298 3.13 0.03 3.60
C ASP A 298 4.04 0.69 4.65
N THR A 299 4.43 -0.03 5.69
CA THR A 299 5.25 0.47 6.79
C THR A 299 6.73 0.28 6.48
N THR A 300 7.37 1.33 6.00
CA THR A 300 8.76 1.28 5.48
C THR A 300 9.75 0.65 6.46
N PHE A 301 9.81 1.10 7.72
CA PHE A 301 10.79 0.58 8.67
C PHE A 301 10.52 -0.88 9.05
N TYR A 302 9.25 -1.28 9.15
CA TYR A 302 8.88 -2.68 9.40
C TYR A 302 9.29 -3.59 8.24
N VAL A 303 8.95 -3.20 7.00
CA VAL A 303 9.31 -3.96 5.79
C VAL A 303 10.82 -4.13 5.68
N VAL A 304 11.57 -3.04 5.86
CA VAL A 304 13.04 -3.07 5.80
C VAL A 304 13.62 -3.97 6.88
N ALA A 305 13.17 -3.83 8.13
CA ALA A 305 13.67 -4.63 9.25
C ALA A 305 13.35 -6.12 9.09
N LEU A 306 12.12 -6.45 8.67
CA LEU A 306 11.66 -7.82 8.50
C LEU A 306 12.44 -8.54 7.39
N TYR A 307 12.47 -7.96 6.19
CA TYR A 307 13.03 -8.63 5.03
C TYR A 307 14.56 -8.65 5.05
N TYR A 308 15.23 -7.55 5.37
CA TYR A 308 16.68 -7.54 5.49
C TYR A 308 17.16 -8.32 6.72
N GLY A 309 16.45 -8.23 7.84
CA GLY A 309 16.75 -8.99 9.04
C GLY A 309 16.69 -10.50 8.82
N SER A 310 15.74 -10.98 8.03
CA SER A 310 15.57 -12.42 7.73
C SER A 310 16.76 -13.04 6.99
N VAL A 311 17.58 -12.24 6.31
CA VAL A 311 18.73 -12.69 5.51
C VAL A 311 20.07 -12.09 5.98
N GLY A 312 20.09 -11.40 7.11
CA GLY A 312 21.31 -10.89 7.75
C GLY A 312 21.93 -9.66 7.05
N ILE A 313 21.17 -8.92 6.24
CA ILE A 313 21.63 -7.68 5.62
C ILE A 313 21.74 -6.59 6.71
N ARG A 314 22.92 -6.00 6.87
CA ARG A 314 23.21 -4.90 7.81
C ARG A 314 23.23 -3.54 7.12
N ASN A 315 23.75 -3.48 5.89
CA ASN A 315 23.82 -2.26 5.11
C ASN A 315 22.65 -2.19 4.10
N THR A 316 21.65 -1.40 4.42
CA THR A 316 20.45 -1.23 3.59
C THR A 316 20.68 -0.32 2.38
N ARG A 317 21.88 0.27 2.25
CA ARG A 317 22.22 1.25 1.21
C ARG A 317 21.19 2.41 1.16
N TYR A 318 20.66 2.71 -0.01
CA TYR A 318 19.66 3.78 -0.23
C TYR A 318 18.19 3.30 -0.13
N THR A 319 17.92 2.07 0.33
CA THR A 319 16.55 1.52 0.40
C THR A 319 15.62 2.41 1.21
N VAL A 320 16.04 2.76 2.44
CA VAL A 320 15.20 3.58 3.35
C VAL A 320 14.94 4.95 2.74
N GLN A 321 15.94 5.58 2.09
CA GLN A 321 15.76 6.89 1.46
C GLN A 321 14.73 6.84 0.32
N CYS A 322 14.82 5.84 -0.56
CA CYS A 322 13.88 5.68 -1.66
C CYS A 322 12.46 5.32 -1.17
N ALA A 323 12.36 4.48 -0.15
CA ALA A 323 11.06 4.10 0.43
C ALA A 323 10.39 5.30 1.15
N LEU A 324 11.13 6.07 1.95
CA LEU A 324 10.58 7.28 2.59
C LEU A 324 10.18 8.36 1.57
N LEU A 325 10.88 8.46 0.44
CA LEU A 325 10.47 9.35 -0.65
C LEU A 325 9.12 8.88 -1.26
N ALA A 326 8.93 7.57 -1.39
CA ALA A 326 7.68 7.00 -1.84
C ALA A 326 6.54 7.21 -0.81
N ASP A 327 6.83 7.06 0.48
CA ASP A 327 5.87 7.36 1.56
C ASP A 327 5.41 8.81 1.52
N LEU A 328 6.36 9.74 1.36
CA LEU A 328 6.05 11.17 1.22
C LEU A 328 5.19 11.45 -0.01
N ALA A 329 5.53 10.85 -1.15
CA ALA A 329 4.74 10.99 -2.37
C ALA A 329 3.34 10.39 -2.21
N GLY A 330 3.21 9.25 -1.53
CA GLY A 330 1.94 8.63 -1.19
C GLY A 330 1.09 9.51 -0.27
N ALA A 331 1.69 10.13 0.74
CA ALA A 331 1.01 11.06 1.64
C ALA A 331 0.52 12.33 0.90
N ILE A 332 1.36 12.92 0.06
CA ILE A 332 0.97 14.09 -0.77
C ILE A 332 -0.16 13.70 -1.73
N ALA A 333 -0.06 12.55 -2.39
CA ALA A 333 -1.11 12.05 -3.25
C ALA A 333 -2.41 11.79 -2.47
N ALA A 334 -2.33 11.24 -1.25
CA ALA A 334 -3.49 11.02 -0.39
C ALA A 334 -4.21 12.34 -0.06
N ILE A 335 -3.46 13.40 0.28
CA ILE A 335 -4.01 14.74 0.50
C ILE A 335 -4.70 15.25 -0.77
N ALA A 336 -4.01 15.19 -1.92
CA ALA A 336 -4.56 15.66 -3.19
C ALA A 336 -5.84 14.89 -3.58
N MET A 337 -5.85 13.57 -3.38
CA MET A 337 -7.03 12.73 -3.64
C MET A 337 -8.18 13.04 -2.67
N ALA A 338 -7.88 13.30 -1.39
CA ALA A 338 -8.92 13.69 -0.44
C ALA A 338 -9.63 14.98 -0.86
N TYR A 339 -8.88 16.00 -1.26
CA TYR A 339 -9.48 17.24 -1.78
C TYR A 339 -10.19 17.09 -3.13
N LEU A 340 -9.80 16.11 -3.94
CA LEU A 340 -10.44 15.86 -5.23
C LEU A 340 -11.78 15.12 -5.07
N PHE A 341 -11.86 14.21 -4.10
CA PHE A 341 -13.00 13.31 -3.95
C PHE A 341 -14.01 13.78 -2.89
N PHE A 342 -13.58 14.64 -1.94
CA PHE A 342 -14.37 15.04 -0.77
C PHE A 342 -14.24 16.54 -0.47
#